data_b9b0caf888e113c15ec0f9895454f9bd
#
_entry.id   b9b0caf888e113c15ec0f9895454f9bd
#
_cell.length_a   1.000
_cell.length_b   1.000
_cell.length_c   1.000
_cell.angle_alpha   90.00
_cell.angle_beta   90.00
_cell.angle_gamma   90.00
#
_symmetry.space_group_name_H-M   'P 1'
#
loop_
_entity.id
_entity.type
_entity.pdbx_description
1 polymer ?
#
loop_
_entity_poly.entity_id
_entity_poly.type
_entity_poly.pdbx_seq_one_letter_code
_entity_poly.pdbx_strand_id
1 'polypeptide(L)'
;MAFTTYAIYPFADVDDNAGTASAVNETVPDTETAAGSDAGTGSSANADDAISYYNYKQEHQNDKDATKQVVINADNLIDAQGLQVGEYDAEDKTVLLNEDDSATWSFYAPETAMYAMTFYYHTVESKGRDMEFTFMIDGEFPYDSAGNLSLKRAWVDDGEIAVGANGNETAPYQKEVYKWMTATLKDNESYSSDTFLVYLTQGEHTYTVTSTREPIVIGTITFHGQETIPTQQEYVASVNATAGDYSGEPIVIQGELATEKSDSSLIPSYDRISPITQGVNSLENSAAKILRNTMGKNSWSHPGQWLSYTVDVPEDGWYSIGVRYLQNTQTGMAVCRNIYVDGKIPSQDFEGIDFRYDASWASLVVPGEDGTPSKIYLTKGQHEIKMEVTLGKWSDIM
;
A
#
# COMPACT_ATOMS: atom_id res chain seq x y z
N MET A 1 2.68 -15.06 4.36
CA MET A 1 1.38 -15.50 3.80
C MET A 1 1.57 -15.85 2.34
N ALA A 2 0.86 -16.87 1.84
CA ALA A 2 0.82 -17.20 0.42
C ALA A 2 -0.64 -17.19 -0.05
N PHE A 3 -0.90 -16.85 -1.30
CA PHE A 3 -2.22 -16.98 -1.89
C PHE A 3 -2.14 -17.51 -3.33
N THR A 4 -3.21 -18.13 -3.79
CA THR A 4 -3.25 -18.79 -5.10
C THR A 4 -4.29 -18.23 -6.03
N THR A 5 -5.38 -17.75 -5.49
CA THR A 5 -6.52 -17.34 -6.30
C THR A 5 -7.16 -16.11 -5.69
N TYR A 6 -7.47 -15.18 -6.53
CA TYR A 6 -8.25 -14.01 -6.26
C TYR A 6 -9.53 -14.14 -7.07
N ALA A 7 -10.67 -13.99 -6.46
CA ALA A 7 -11.94 -14.06 -7.17
C ALA A 7 -12.80 -12.86 -6.81
N ILE A 8 -13.40 -12.26 -7.84
CA ILE A 8 -14.42 -11.25 -7.71
C ILE A 8 -15.75 -11.98 -7.89
N TYR A 9 -16.50 -12.10 -6.79
CA TYR A 9 -17.75 -12.86 -6.79
C TYR A 9 -18.93 -11.98 -7.19
N PRO A 10 -19.94 -12.59 -7.86
CA PRO A 10 -21.26 -12.00 -7.88
C PRO A 10 -21.78 -11.89 -6.44
N PHE A 11 -22.37 -10.76 -6.10
CA PHE A 11 -22.83 -10.50 -4.73
C PHE A 11 -23.92 -11.49 -4.26
N ALA A 12 -24.67 -12.09 -5.18
CA ALA A 12 -25.80 -12.97 -4.90
C ALA A 12 -25.48 -14.43 -4.55
N ASP A 13 -24.22 -14.90 -4.74
CA ASP A 13 -23.87 -16.34 -4.69
C ASP A 13 -22.83 -16.70 -3.59
N VAL A 14 -22.86 -16.03 -2.45
CA VAL A 14 -22.02 -16.46 -1.31
C VAL A 14 -22.83 -17.49 -0.51
N ASP A 15 -22.59 -18.79 -0.77
CA ASP A 15 -23.12 -19.86 0.06
C ASP A 15 -22.70 -19.68 1.53
N ASP A 16 -23.70 -19.70 2.42
CA ASP A 16 -23.63 -19.53 3.89
C ASP A 16 -22.83 -20.66 4.62
N ASN A 17 -21.68 -21.08 4.10
CA ASN A 17 -20.88 -22.16 4.68
C ASN A 17 -19.53 -21.69 5.27
N ALA A 18 -19.44 -20.44 5.68
CA ALA A 18 -18.36 -19.96 6.54
C ALA A 18 -18.75 -20.18 8.00
N GLY A 19 -18.17 -21.21 8.61
CA GLY A 19 -18.42 -21.56 10.00
C GLY A 19 -18.21 -20.37 10.95
N THR A 20 -19.23 -20.06 11.70
CA THR A 20 -19.24 -19.06 12.76
C THR A 20 -18.22 -19.40 13.84
N ALA A 21 -17.11 -18.67 13.90
CA ALA A 21 -16.21 -18.68 15.04
C ALA A 21 -16.72 -17.67 16.09
N SER A 22 -17.21 -18.21 17.21
CA SER A 22 -17.65 -17.43 18.37
C SER A 22 -16.50 -16.60 18.93
N ALA A 23 -16.75 -15.30 19.12
CA ALA A 23 -15.88 -14.40 19.83
C ALA A 23 -15.83 -14.76 21.32
N VAL A 24 -14.64 -15.03 21.84
CA VAL A 24 -14.36 -15.10 23.27
C VAL A 24 -13.75 -13.77 23.68
N ASN A 25 -14.50 -13.06 24.52
CA ASN A 25 -14.04 -11.84 25.17
C ASN A 25 -13.14 -12.22 26.35
N GLU A 26 -11.86 -11.93 26.28
CA GLU A 26 -10.98 -11.90 27.45
C GLU A 26 -10.52 -10.47 27.74
N THR A 27 -10.91 -9.97 28.90
CA THR A 27 -10.46 -8.70 29.47
C THR A 27 -9.07 -8.90 30.09
N VAL A 28 -8.10 -8.08 29.68
CA VAL A 28 -6.77 -7.98 30.31
C VAL A 28 -6.71 -6.70 31.14
N PRO A 29 -6.18 -6.74 32.38
CA PRO A 29 -6.16 -5.59 33.26
C PRO A 29 -5.02 -4.61 32.96
N ASP A 30 -5.33 -3.33 33.13
CA ASP A 30 -4.43 -2.18 33.07
C ASP A 30 -3.24 -2.31 34.04
N THR A 31 -2.05 -2.02 33.53
CA THR A 31 -0.91 -1.63 34.36
C THR A 31 -0.38 -0.28 33.90
N GLU A 32 -0.67 0.73 34.71
CA GLU A 32 -0.04 2.04 34.63
C GLU A 32 1.48 1.94 34.82
N THR A 33 2.25 2.61 33.98
CA THR A 33 3.59 3.06 34.35
C THR A 33 3.85 4.47 33.85
N ALA A 34 4.34 5.25 34.76
CA ALA A 34 4.38 6.69 34.86
C ALA A 34 5.14 7.41 33.71
N ALA A 35 4.58 8.56 33.40
CA ALA A 35 5.12 9.64 32.56
C ALA A 35 6.43 10.19 33.14
N GLY A 36 7.42 10.33 32.28
CA GLY A 36 8.49 11.32 32.40
C GLY A 36 8.16 12.46 31.46
N SER A 37 7.76 13.59 31.99
CA SER A 37 7.55 14.81 31.25
C SER A 37 8.90 15.44 30.90
N ASP A 38 9.19 15.55 29.62
CA ASP A 38 10.10 16.59 29.14
C ASP A 38 9.40 17.30 27.98
N ALA A 39 8.87 18.48 28.28
CA ALA A 39 8.26 19.37 27.31
C ALA A 39 9.39 20.17 26.65
N GLY A 40 9.87 19.65 25.53
CA GLY A 40 10.76 20.38 24.63
C GLY A 40 10.07 20.56 23.29
N THR A 41 9.55 21.73 23.01
CA THR A 41 9.22 22.19 21.66
C THR A 41 10.53 22.32 20.89
N GLY A 42 10.98 21.25 20.26
CA GLY A 42 12.25 21.21 19.56
C GLY A 42 12.12 20.49 18.25
N SER A 43 11.85 21.23 17.21
CA SER A 43 12.24 20.89 15.86
C SER A 43 13.78 20.90 15.77
N SER A 44 14.38 19.94 15.07
CA SER A 44 15.84 19.69 15.10
C SER A 44 16.43 19.66 13.70
N ALA A 45 17.68 20.12 13.56
CA ALA A 45 18.48 20.00 12.34
C ALA A 45 19.02 18.57 12.10
N ASN A 46 18.84 17.67 13.09
CA ASN A 46 19.19 16.25 12.99
C ASN A 46 17.92 15.43 13.33
N ALA A 47 17.54 14.50 12.47
CA ALA A 47 16.35 13.68 12.67
C ALA A 47 16.38 12.87 13.98
N ASP A 48 17.55 12.37 14.39
CA ASP A 48 17.72 11.61 15.63
C ASP A 48 17.46 12.45 16.89
N ASP A 49 17.54 13.78 16.78
CA ASP A 49 17.28 14.73 17.88
C ASP A 49 15.84 15.25 17.85
N ALA A 50 15.07 14.98 16.79
CA ALA A 50 13.68 15.40 16.67
C ALA A 50 12.77 14.51 17.54
N ILE A 51 11.59 15.06 17.89
CA ILE A 51 10.59 14.29 18.65
C ILE A 51 10.09 13.11 17.82
N SER A 52 9.68 12.01 18.47
CA SER A 52 9.07 10.89 17.76
C SER A 52 7.76 11.32 17.06
N TYR A 53 7.43 10.69 15.92
CA TYR A 53 6.18 10.96 15.23
C TYR A 53 4.95 10.74 16.12
N TYR A 54 5.01 9.74 17.02
CA TYR A 54 3.95 9.52 18.01
C TYR A 54 3.73 10.75 18.89
N ASN A 55 4.78 11.32 19.48
CA ASN A 55 4.68 12.50 20.32
C ASN A 55 4.21 13.72 19.51
N TYR A 56 4.76 13.91 18.30
CA TYR A 56 4.32 14.95 17.38
C TYR A 56 2.81 14.88 17.10
N LYS A 57 2.29 13.69 16.84
CA LYS A 57 0.86 13.46 16.61
C LYS A 57 0.03 13.78 17.86
N GLN A 58 0.54 13.46 19.07
CA GLN A 58 -0.13 13.81 20.34
C GLN A 58 -0.18 15.32 20.57
N GLU A 59 0.91 16.05 20.26
CA GLU A 59 0.95 17.52 20.37
C GLU A 59 -0.09 18.18 19.45
N HIS A 60 -0.30 17.61 18.27
CA HIS A 60 -1.20 18.14 17.24
C HIS A 60 -2.58 17.47 17.17
N GLN A 61 -2.94 16.62 18.15
CA GLN A 61 -4.18 15.83 18.14
C GLN A 61 -5.48 16.66 18.06
N ASN A 62 -5.44 17.95 18.41
CA ASN A 62 -6.58 18.86 18.37
C ASN A 62 -6.51 19.83 17.19
N ASP A 63 -5.47 19.77 16.38
CA ASP A 63 -5.35 20.61 15.20
C ASP A 63 -6.20 20.02 14.07
N LYS A 64 -6.79 20.90 13.28
CA LYS A 64 -7.67 20.49 12.18
C LYS A 64 -6.86 19.98 10.99
N ASP A 65 -7.43 19.05 10.26
CA ASP A 65 -6.93 18.68 8.96
C ASP A 65 -7.12 19.81 7.93
N ALA A 66 -6.20 19.88 6.97
CA ALA A 66 -6.30 20.82 5.87
C ALA A 66 -7.54 20.55 5.01
N THR A 67 -8.24 21.61 4.64
CA THR A 67 -9.36 21.58 3.71
C THR A 67 -8.98 22.03 2.31
N LYS A 68 -7.79 22.61 2.18
CA LYS A 68 -7.23 23.12 0.93
C LYS A 68 -5.92 22.39 0.63
N GLN A 69 -5.68 22.14 -0.64
CA GLN A 69 -4.42 21.56 -1.09
C GLN A 69 -3.46 22.60 -1.62
N VAL A 70 -2.16 22.27 -1.57
CA VAL A 70 -1.08 23.01 -2.23
C VAL A 70 -0.28 21.99 -3.05
N VAL A 71 -0.02 22.34 -4.31
CA VAL A 71 0.81 21.54 -5.21
C VAL A 71 2.07 22.32 -5.53
N ILE A 72 3.22 21.72 -5.31
CA ILE A 72 4.53 22.25 -5.66
C ILE A 72 5.22 21.39 -6.70
N ASN A 73 6.01 22.01 -7.56
CA ASN A 73 6.81 21.37 -8.61
C ASN A 73 8.12 22.16 -8.82
N ALA A 74 8.84 21.93 -9.88
CA ALA A 74 10.11 22.62 -10.15
C ALA A 74 10.00 24.15 -10.25
N ASP A 75 8.83 24.73 -10.58
CA ASP A 75 8.65 26.19 -10.58
C ASP A 75 8.74 26.80 -9.18
N ASN A 76 8.58 26.01 -8.15
CA ASN A 76 8.64 26.44 -6.75
C ASN A 76 10.04 26.28 -6.13
N LEU A 77 11.04 25.78 -6.87
CA LEU A 77 12.41 25.63 -6.38
C LEU A 77 13.03 26.99 -6.04
N ILE A 78 13.60 27.10 -4.85
CA ILE A 78 14.34 28.30 -4.42
C ILE A 78 15.68 28.39 -5.14
N ASP A 79 16.39 27.24 -5.23
CA ASP A 79 17.65 27.11 -5.92
C ASP A 79 17.67 25.80 -6.68
N ALA A 80 17.99 25.86 -7.97
CA ALA A 80 18.13 24.71 -8.86
C ALA A 80 19.58 24.46 -9.27
N GLN A 81 20.56 25.15 -8.63
CA GLN A 81 21.96 25.05 -9.02
C GLN A 81 22.49 23.63 -8.80
N GLY A 82 22.95 23.00 -9.88
CA GLY A 82 23.48 21.65 -9.87
C GLY A 82 22.43 20.55 -10.03
N LEU A 83 21.14 20.90 -10.01
CA LEU A 83 20.05 19.96 -10.24
C LEU A 83 19.65 19.89 -11.71
N GLN A 84 19.16 18.72 -12.11
CA GLN A 84 18.59 18.53 -13.43
C GLN A 84 17.09 18.80 -13.38
N VAL A 85 16.67 19.94 -13.95
CA VAL A 85 15.29 20.44 -13.91
C VAL A 85 14.74 20.53 -15.33
N GLY A 86 13.49 20.12 -15.56
CA GLY A 86 12.82 20.22 -16.85
C GLY A 86 11.86 19.08 -17.13
N GLU A 87 11.80 18.66 -18.38
CA GLU A 87 10.97 17.54 -18.84
C GLU A 87 11.66 16.21 -18.55
N TYR A 88 10.90 15.24 -18.01
CA TYR A 88 11.31 13.86 -17.83
C TYR A 88 10.14 12.93 -18.16
N ASP A 89 10.35 11.98 -19.09
CA ASP A 89 9.35 11.01 -19.54
C ASP A 89 7.96 11.63 -19.77
N ALA A 90 7.94 12.66 -20.65
CA ALA A 90 6.77 13.43 -21.06
C ALA A 90 6.08 14.28 -19.98
N GLU A 91 6.58 14.29 -18.74
CA GLU A 91 6.13 15.21 -17.69
C GLU A 91 7.08 16.41 -17.60
N ASP A 92 6.50 17.61 -17.52
CA ASP A 92 7.22 18.88 -17.42
C ASP A 92 7.39 19.30 -15.95
N LYS A 93 8.31 20.25 -15.71
CA LYS A 93 8.54 20.84 -14.38
C LYS A 93 8.97 19.82 -13.32
N THR A 94 9.75 18.86 -13.74
CA THR A 94 10.29 17.82 -12.87
C THR A 94 11.68 18.19 -12.36
N VAL A 95 12.12 17.55 -11.27
CA VAL A 95 13.48 17.63 -10.76
C VAL A 95 14.04 16.23 -10.51
N LEU A 96 15.23 15.95 -11.05
CA LEU A 96 15.99 14.74 -10.74
C LEU A 96 16.90 15.01 -9.55
N LEU A 97 16.79 14.20 -8.51
CA LEU A 97 17.71 14.10 -7.38
C LEU A 97 18.51 12.81 -7.51
N ASN A 98 19.83 12.91 -7.65
CA ASN A 98 20.72 11.77 -7.49
C ASN A 98 20.96 11.51 -6.00
N GLU A 99 21.65 10.41 -5.67
CA GLU A 99 22.08 10.11 -4.30
C GLU A 99 22.88 11.32 -3.74
N ASP A 100 22.53 11.80 -2.55
CA ASP A 100 23.04 12.98 -1.85
C ASP A 100 22.63 14.37 -2.42
N ASP A 101 21.82 14.43 -3.48
CA ASP A 101 21.26 15.70 -3.95
C ASP A 101 20.11 16.15 -3.03
N SER A 102 20.02 17.49 -2.86
CA SER A 102 18.95 18.15 -2.10
C SER A 102 18.25 19.19 -2.96
N ALA A 103 16.93 19.25 -2.87
CA ALA A 103 16.11 20.30 -3.47
C ALA A 103 15.24 20.98 -2.41
N THR A 104 15.11 22.28 -2.50
CA THR A 104 14.26 23.08 -1.60
C THR A 104 13.23 23.87 -2.39
N TRP A 105 11.97 23.68 -2.05
CA TRP A 105 10.83 24.40 -2.61
C TRP A 105 10.34 25.45 -1.62
N SER A 106 9.82 26.57 -2.14
CA SER A 106 9.07 27.57 -1.39
C SER A 106 7.60 27.52 -1.77
N PHE A 107 6.71 27.58 -0.79
CA PHE A 107 5.27 27.55 -1.03
C PHE A 107 4.50 28.30 0.06
N TYR A 108 3.26 28.68 -0.26
CA TYR A 108 2.35 29.32 0.68
C TYR A 108 1.31 28.33 1.18
N ALA A 109 1.29 28.03 2.49
CA ALA A 109 0.23 27.26 3.13
C ALA A 109 -1.03 28.12 3.28
N PRO A 110 -2.18 27.75 2.67
CA PRO A 110 -3.37 28.60 2.63
C PRO A 110 -4.15 28.66 3.95
N GLU A 111 -3.83 27.79 4.89
CA GLU A 111 -4.46 27.71 6.21
C GLU A 111 -3.53 27.02 7.22
N THR A 112 -3.71 27.34 8.51
CA THR A 112 -3.06 26.63 9.61
C THR A 112 -3.77 25.31 9.85
N ALA A 113 -3.09 24.18 9.57
CA ALA A 113 -3.68 22.82 9.62
C ALA A 113 -2.62 21.71 9.58
N MET A 114 -3.06 20.49 9.76
CA MET A 114 -2.31 19.26 9.49
C MET A 114 -2.42 18.89 8.01
N TYR A 115 -1.31 18.60 7.36
CA TYR A 115 -1.23 18.23 5.95
C TYR A 115 -0.56 16.89 5.76
N ALA A 116 -1.18 16.02 4.96
CA ALA A 116 -0.55 14.87 4.36
C ALA A 116 0.26 15.27 3.13
N MET A 117 1.25 14.47 2.76
CA MET A 117 2.13 14.72 1.62
C MET A 117 2.06 13.56 0.64
N THR A 118 1.70 13.86 -0.60
CA THR A 118 1.66 12.89 -1.71
C THR A 118 2.67 13.28 -2.78
N PHE A 119 3.53 12.33 -3.12
CA PHE A 119 4.55 12.46 -4.17
C PHE A 119 4.03 11.88 -5.47
N TYR A 120 4.15 12.61 -6.57
CA TYR A 120 4.12 12.11 -7.92
C TYR A 120 5.56 12.04 -8.41
N TYR A 121 6.06 10.84 -8.63
CA TYR A 121 7.47 10.57 -8.83
C TYR A 121 7.70 9.51 -9.91
N HIS A 122 8.90 9.51 -10.48
CA HIS A 122 9.33 8.52 -11.46
C HIS A 122 10.59 7.79 -10.98
N THR A 123 10.61 6.48 -11.21
CA THR A 123 11.78 5.65 -10.92
C THR A 123 12.84 5.80 -12.01
N VAL A 124 14.11 5.78 -11.62
CA VAL A 124 15.26 5.93 -12.53
C VAL A 124 16.08 4.66 -12.51
N GLU A 125 16.67 4.29 -13.66
CA GLU A 125 17.58 3.15 -13.74
C GLU A 125 18.75 3.30 -12.76
N SER A 126 18.91 2.31 -11.88
CA SER A 126 19.90 2.35 -10.81
C SER A 126 20.16 0.95 -10.24
N LYS A 127 20.40 0.81 -8.94
CA LYS A 127 20.69 -0.49 -8.28
C LYS A 127 19.42 -1.30 -7.98
N GLY A 128 18.20 -0.74 -8.25
CA GLY A 128 16.91 -1.40 -8.07
C GLY A 128 16.46 -1.58 -6.61
N ARG A 129 16.93 -0.71 -5.72
CA ARG A 129 16.48 -0.65 -4.33
C ARG A 129 15.39 0.41 -4.18
N ASP A 130 14.67 0.41 -3.06
CA ASP A 130 13.76 1.50 -2.73
C ASP A 130 14.52 2.83 -2.70
N MET A 131 13.86 3.89 -3.14
CA MET A 131 14.40 5.24 -3.12
C MET A 131 14.21 5.82 -1.72
N GLU A 132 15.32 5.98 -0.98
CA GLU A 132 15.30 6.53 0.37
C GLU A 132 15.61 8.03 0.34
N PHE A 133 14.92 8.79 1.20
CA PHE A 133 15.09 10.23 1.29
C PHE A 133 14.69 10.76 2.67
N THR A 134 15.10 11.99 2.94
CA THR A 134 14.68 12.76 4.12
C THR A 134 13.90 13.99 3.68
N PHE A 135 13.08 14.56 4.58
CA PHE A 135 12.54 15.88 4.35
C PHE A 135 12.63 16.78 5.57
N MET A 136 12.68 18.09 5.32
CA MET A 136 12.62 19.14 6.32
C MET A 136 11.54 20.16 5.96
N ILE A 137 10.92 20.74 6.99
CA ILE A 137 10.06 21.92 6.90
C ILE A 137 10.81 23.08 7.53
N ASP A 138 10.93 24.20 6.82
CA ASP A 138 11.60 25.42 7.29
C ASP A 138 13.03 25.19 7.82
N GLY A 139 13.72 24.19 7.23
CA GLY A 139 15.09 23.81 7.56
C GLY A 139 15.25 22.89 8.77
N GLU A 140 14.15 22.34 9.30
CA GLU A 140 14.15 21.47 10.48
C GLU A 140 13.34 20.19 10.24
N PHE A 141 13.72 19.09 10.91
CA PHE A 141 12.94 17.86 10.90
C PHE A 141 11.72 18.02 11.82
N PRO A 142 10.48 17.88 11.32
CA PRO A 142 9.31 18.00 12.17
C PRO A 142 9.20 16.85 13.19
N TYR A 143 9.74 15.68 12.85
CA TYR A 143 9.81 14.49 13.70
C TYR A 143 10.92 13.54 13.19
N ASP A 144 11.32 12.58 14.00
CA ASP A 144 12.39 11.60 13.73
C ASP A 144 12.20 10.84 12.42
N SER A 145 10.98 10.35 12.18
CA SER A 145 10.66 9.55 11.00
C SER A 145 10.78 10.32 9.67
N ALA A 146 10.86 11.65 9.69
CA ALA A 146 11.17 12.46 8.51
C ALA A 146 12.60 12.28 8.00
N GLY A 147 13.47 11.67 8.81
CA GLY A 147 14.84 11.31 8.47
C GLY A 147 15.00 9.96 7.75
N ASN A 148 13.92 9.18 7.62
CA ASN A 148 14.00 7.86 6.99
C ASN A 148 12.70 7.51 6.26
N LEU A 149 12.58 7.95 5.03
CA LEU A 149 11.43 7.69 4.18
C LEU A 149 11.83 6.91 2.93
N SER A 150 10.90 6.13 2.39
CA SER A 150 11.15 5.42 1.14
C SER A 150 9.96 5.46 0.20
N LEU A 151 10.25 5.45 -1.09
CA LEU A 151 9.28 5.26 -2.17
C LEU A 151 9.59 3.95 -2.89
N LYS A 152 8.54 3.22 -3.21
CA LYS A 152 8.64 1.90 -3.85
C LYS A 152 8.88 2.03 -5.35
N ARG A 153 9.45 0.96 -5.92
CA ARG A 153 9.58 0.74 -7.36
C ARG A 153 8.48 -0.19 -7.86
N ALA A 154 8.34 -0.30 -9.18
CA ALA A 154 7.46 -1.26 -9.81
C ALA A 154 8.25 -2.33 -10.55
N TRP A 155 7.84 -3.58 -10.42
CA TRP A 155 8.47 -4.75 -11.03
C TRP A 155 7.43 -5.58 -11.75
N VAL A 156 7.83 -6.21 -12.86
CA VAL A 156 7.02 -7.16 -13.63
C VAL A 156 7.79 -8.45 -13.86
N ASP A 157 7.09 -9.50 -14.19
CA ASP A 157 7.72 -10.73 -14.69
C ASP A 157 8.30 -10.48 -16.09
N ASP A 158 9.58 -10.82 -16.31
CA ASP A 158 10.23 -10.77 -17.62
C ASP A 158 9.90 -12.05 -18.42
N GLY A 159 8.69 -12.10 -18.94
CA GLY A 159 8.12 -13.22 -19.68
C GLY A 159 7.19 -14.11 -18.84
N GLU A 160 6.81 -15.23 -19.42
CA GLU A 160 5.89 -16.19 -18.82
C GLU A 160 6.62 -17.23 -17.94
N ILE A 161 5.85 -17.94 -17.09
CA ILE A 161 6.34 -19.08 -16.34
C ILE A 161 6.79 -20.16 -17.35
N ALA A 162 8.07 -20.47 -17.37
CA ALA A 162 8.65 -21.42 -18.33
C ALA A 162 8.51 -22.86 -17.83
N VAL A 163 8.14 -23.78 -18.74
CA VAL A 163 8.02 -25.20 -18.46
C VAL A 163 9.24 -25.95 -19.00
N GLY A 164 10.02 -26.56 -18.11
CA GLY A 164 11.18 -27.38 -18.48
C GLY A 164 10.81 -28.72 -19.10
N ALA A 165 11.76 -29.41 -19.75
CA ALA A 165 11.57 -30.70 -20.38
C ALA A 165 11.06 -31.80 -19.42
N ASN A 166 11.31 -31.65 -18.12
CA ASN A 166 10.80 -32.56 -17.07
C ASN A 166 9.40 -32.19 -16.59
N GLY A 167 8.78 -31.14 -17.16
CA GLY A 167 7.49 -30.61 -16.76
C GLY A 167 7.51 -29.75 -15.49
N ASN A 168 8.68 -29.40 -14.96
CA ASN A 168 8.80 -28.43 -13.87
C ASN A 168 8.73 -27.00 -14.41
N GLU A 169 8.05 -26.15 -13.68
CA GLU A 169 7.96 -24.74 -13.97
C GLU A 169 9.07 -23.95 -13.29
N THR A 170 9.57 -22.93 -13.98
CA THR A 170 10.58 -21.98 -13.49
C THR A 170 9.95 -20.60 -13.49
N ALA A 171 10.08 -19.90 -12.37
CA ALA A 171 9.63 -18.51 -12.28
C ALA A 171 10.44 -17.63 -13.24
N PRO A 172 9.81 -16.64 -13.87
CA PRO A 172 10.48 -15.66 -14.71
C PRO A 172 11.43 -14.79 -13.89
N TYR A 173 12.40 -14.18 -14.56
CA TYR A 173 13.18 -13.10 -13.97
C TYR A 173 12.28 -11.89 -13.71
N GLN A 174 12.73 -11.01 -12.81
CA GLN A 174 12.03 -9.78 -12.53
C GLN A 174 12.67 -8.64 -13.29
N LYS A 175 11.85 -7.80 -13.91
CA LYS A 175 12.26 -6.60 -14.63
C LYS A 175 11.63 -5.38 -13.97
N GLU A 176 12.44 -4.37 -13.70
CA GLU A 176 11.96 -3.10 -13.21
C GLU A 176 11.21 -2.33 -14.32
N VAL A 177 10.13 -1.67 -13.93
CA VAL A 177 9.35 -0.79 -14.80
C VAL A 177 9.61 0.65 -14.37
N TYR A 178 10.15 1.44 -15.28
CA TYR A 178 10.37 2.87 -15.08
C TYR A 178 9.10 3.60 -15.49
N LYS A 179 8.41 4.19 -14.54
CA LYS A 179 7.14 4.87 -14.75
C LYS A 179 6.84 5.91 -13.68
N TRP A 180 5.90 6.78 -13.98
CA TRP A 180 5.31 7.68 -13.01
C TRP A 180 4.44 6.91 -12.01
N MET A 181 4.62 7.22 -10.73
CA MET A 181 3.92 6.60 -9.62
C MET A 181 3.48 7.68 -8.63
N THR A 182 2.47 7.36 -7.84
CA THR A 182 1.97 8.23 -6.77
C THR A 182 2.03 7.50 -5.44
N ALA A 183 2.55 8.15 -4.42
CA ALA A 183 2.53 7.63 -3.06
C ALA A 183 2.35 8.74 -2.02
N THR A 184 1.45 8.51 -1.08
CA THR A 184 1.32 9.33 0.13
C THR A 184 2.30 8.82 1.16
N LEU A 185 3.03 9.72 1.82
CA LEU A 185 4.04 9.35 2.81
C LEU A 185 3.41 8.66 4.02
N LYS A 186 3.96 7.50 4.35
CA LYS A 186 3.59 6.68 5.49
C LYS A 186 4.84 6.19 6.19
N ASP A 187 4.68 5.65 7.39
CA ASP A 187 5.76 5.01 8.12
C ASP A 187 6.31 3.78 7.37
N ASN A 188 7.57 3.83 6.96
CA ASN A 188 8.24 2.75 6.25
C ASN A 188 8.59 1.57 7.15
N GLU A 189 8.81 1.82 8.43
CA GLU A 189 9.10 0.79 9.43
C GLU A 189 7.81 0.17 9.98
N SER A 190 6.69 0.80 9.67
CA SER A 190 5.33 0.32 9.97
C SER A 190 5.01 0.19 11.45
N TYR A 191 5.64 1.01 12.28
CA TYR A 191 5.17 1.20 13.65
C TYR A 191 3.80 1.89 13.68
N SER A 192 3.44 2.57 12.59
CA SER A 192 2.12 3.15 12.38
C SER A 192 1.61 2.82 10.97
N SER A 193 0.32 2.52 10.82
CA SER A 193 -0.35 2.42 9.51
C SER A 193 -0.76 3.79 8.95
N ASP A 194 -0.60 4.83 9.76
CA ASP A 194 -1.09 6.16 9.46
C ASP A 194 -0.26 6.88 8.39
N THR A 195 -0.92 7.77 7.70
CA THR A 195 -0.27 8.76 6.83
C THR A 195 0.51 9.75 7.68
N PHE A 196 1.75 10.04 7.29
CA PHE A 196 2.53 11.09 7.92
C PHE A 196 1.92 12.47 7.65
N LEU A 197 1.73 13.22 8.72
CA LEU A 197 1.19 14.58 8.70
C LEU A 197 2.25 15.57 9.14
N VAL A 198 2.17 16.80 8.59
CA VAL A 198 2.94 17.94 9.04
C VAL A 198 2.01 19.08 9.40
N TYR A 199 2.29 19.75 10.52
CA TYR A 199 1.58 20.95 10.92
C TYR A 199 2.21 22.16 10.23
N LEU A 200 1.40 22.90 9.47
CA LEU A 200 1.82 24.13 8.82
C LEU A 200 0.95 25.28 9.32
N THR A 201 1.58 26.39 9.65
CA THR A 201 0.86 27.64 9.88
C THR A 201 0.47 28.28 8.56
N GLN A 202 -0.56 29.12 8.55
CA GLN A 202 -0.85 29.88 7.34
C GLN A 202 0.30 30.84 7.04
N GLY A 203 0.94 30.73 5.87
CA GLY A 203 2.08 31.56 5.50
C GLY A 203 3.04 30.90 4.55
N GLU A 204 4.18 31.54 4.34
CA GLU A 204 5.28 31.01 3.53
C GLU A 204 6.04 29.95 4.31
N HIS A 205 6.35 28.84 3.63
CA HIS A 205 7.13 27.73 4.15
C HIS A 205 8.15 27.26 3.13
N THR A 206 9.16 26.55 3.60
CA THR A 206 10.10 25.81 2.76
C THR A 206 9.98 24.31 3.01
N TYR A 207 10.13 23.54 1.95
CA TYR A 207 10.16 22.09 1.98
C TYR A 207 11.43 21.61 1.31
N THR A 208 12.28 20.89 2.03
CA THR A 208 13.54 20.36 1.51
C THR A 208 13.48 18.84 1.46
N VAL A 209 13.80 18.25 0.32
CA VAL A 209 13.97 16.81 0.15
C VAL A 209 15.43 16.53 -0.16
N THR A 210 16.03 15.58 0.54
CA THR A 210 17.38 15.08 0.27
C THR A 210 17.31 13.59 -0.05
N SER A 211 17.73 13.20 -1.26
CA SER A 211 17.86 11.78 -1.62
C SER A 211 19.04 11.18 -0.87
N THR A 212 18.79 10.13 -0.09
CA THR A 212 19.84 9.42 0.68
C THR A 212 20.25 8.12 0.02
N ARG A 213 19.41 7.62 -0.90
CA ARG A 213 19.70 6.36 -1.59
C ARG A 213 18.87 6.24 -2.85
N GLU A 214 19.52 5.89 -3.94
CA GLU A 214 18.92 5.76 -5.26
C GLU A 214 18.39 7.09 -5.83
N PRO A 215 18.50 7.31 -7.13
CA PRO A 215 17.98 8.51 -7.74
C PRO A 215 16.45 8.50 -7.82
N ILE A 216 15.86 9.69 -7.74
CA ILE A 216 14.41 9.90 -7.86
C ILE A 216 14.12 11.11 -8.74
N VAL A 217 13.14 11.01 -9.62
CA VAL A 217 12.55 12.18 -10.30
C VAL A 217 11.25 12.56 -9.58
N ILE A 218 11.16 13.80 -9.16
CA ILE A 218 9.96 14.35 -8.53
C ILE A 218 9.26 15.25 -9.54
N GLY A 219 7.99 14.91 -9.86
CA GLY A 219 7.10 15.74 -10.67
C GLY A 219 6.39 16.76 -9.80
N THR A 220 5.56 16.29 -8.87
CA THR A 220 4.86 17.16 -7.93
C THR A 220 4.87 16.60 -6.52
N ILE A 221 4.80 17.50 -5.54
CA ILE A 221 4.50 17.17 -4.15
C ILE A 221 3.21 17.91 -3.81
N THR A 222 2.20 17.18 -3.34
CA THR A 222 0.91 17.72 -2.97
C THR A 222 0.74 17.67 -1.46
N PHE A 223 0.53 18.80 -0.83
CA PHE A 223 0.10 18.92 0.55
C PHE A 223 -1.43 18.99 0.57
N HIS A 224 -2.08 18.12 1.32
CA HIS A 224 -3.54 18.01 1.36
C HIS A 224 -4.00 17.52 2.74
N GLY A 225 -5.29 17.61 3.04
CA GLY A 225 -5.84 17.02 4.26
C GLY A 225 -5.78 15.49 4.23
N GLN A 226 -5.84 14.87 5.40
CA GLN A 226 -5.87 13.42 5.49
C GLN A 226 -7.10 12.87 4.75
N GLU A 227 -6.89 11.87 3.89
CA GLU A 227 -8.01 11.18 3.23
C GLU A 227 -8.72 10.30 4.25
N THR A 228 -10.01 10.54 4.44
CA THR A 228 -10.85 9.70 5.29
C THR A 228 -11.41 8.56 4.45
N ILE A 229 -11.12 7.33 4.84
CA ILE A 229 -11.71 6.15 4.22
C ILE A 229 -13.18 6.05 4.69
N PRO A 230 -14.15 6.05 3.77
CA PRO A 230 -15.56 5.99 4.14
C PRO A 230 -15.93 4.64 4.76
N THR A 231 -16.95 4.62 5.58
CA THR A 231 -17.62 3.36 5.96
C THR A 231 -18.24 2.71 4.71
N GLN A 232 -18.50 1.42 4.77
CA GLN A 232 -19.14 0.71 3.65
C GLN A 232 -20.48 1.34 3.27
N GLN A 233 -21.24 1.82 4.25
CA GLN A 233 -22.51 2.48 4.02
C GLN A 233 -22.35 3.81 3.27
N GLU A 234 -21.38 4.63 3.68
CA GLU A 234 -21.06 5.90 3.03
C GLU A 234 -20.53 5.67 1.61
N TYR A 235 -19.65 4.67 1.42
CA TYR A 235 -19.17 4.28 0.10
C TYR A 235 -20.33 3.93 -0.83
N VAL A 236 -21.20 3.01 -0.41
CA VAL A 236 -22.38 2.60 -1.21
C VAL A 236 -23.30 3.79 -1.53
N ALA A 237 -23.48 4.69 -0.57
CA ALA A 237 -24.30 5.89 -0.78
C ALA A 237 -23.65 6.91 -1.73
N SER A 238 -22.32 6.95 -1.80
CA SER A 238 -21.57 7.89 -2.64
C SER A 238 -21.47 7.45 -4.11
N VAL A 239 -21.59 6.13 -4.37
CA VAL A 239 -21.48 5.58 -5.72
C VAL A 239 -22.76 5.86 -6.51
N ASN A 240 -22.61 6.50 -7.67
CA ASN A 240 -23.72 6.66 -8.62
C ASN A 240 -23.87 5.37 -9.45
N ALA A 241 -24.34 4.30 -8.80
CA ALA A 241 -24.49 2.99 -9.42
C ALA A 241 -25.56 3.01 -10.51
N THR A 242 -25.21 2.56 -11.71
CA THR A 242 -26.12 2.43 -12.87
C THR A 242 -26.66 1.01 -13.02
N ALA A 243 -26.06 0.04 -12.32
CA ALA A 243 -26.44 -1.38 -12.34
C ALA A 243 -26.60 -1.92 -10.90
N GLY A 244 -27.32 -3.06 -10.80
CA GLY A 244 -27.48 -3.81 -9.56
C GLY A 244 -26.30 -4.73 -9.26
N ASP A 245 -26.57 -5.75 -8.45
CA ASP A 245 -25.57 -6.78 -8.15
C ASP A 245 -25.25 -7.60 -9.41
N TYR A 246 -23.96 -7.83 -9.65
CA TYR A 246 -23.52 -8.71 -10.73
C TYR A 246 -23.96 -10.15 -10.43
N SER A 247 -24.47 -10.83 -11.43
CA SER A 247 -25.02 -12.22 -11.31
C SER A 247 -24.39 -13.21 -12.30
N GLY A 248 -23.32 -12.81 -12.97
CA GLY A 248 -22.60 -13.69 -13.91
C GLY A 248 -21.60 -14.63 -13.21
N GLU A 249 -20.75 -15.28 -13.99
CA GLU A 249 -19.69 -16.16 -13.48
C GLU A 249 -18.63 -15.36 -12.71
N PRO A 250 -18.03 -15.93 -11.64
CA PRO A 250 -16.94 -15.30 -10.93
C PRO A 250 -15.76 -14.98 -11.84
N ILE A 251 -15.18 -13.79 -11.67
CA ILE A 251 -13.92 -13.42 -12.33
C ILE A 251 -12.79 -13.98 -11.48
N VAL A 252 -12.09 -15.01 -11.99
CA VAL A 252 -11.03 -15.73 -11.28
C VAL A 252 -9.66 -15.25 -11.75
N ILE A 253 -8.82 -14.80 -10.82
CA ILE A 253 -7.46 -14.33 -11.07
C ILE A 253 -6.51 -15.24 -10.31
N GLN A 254 -5.50 -15.76 -10.98
CA GLN A 254 -4.48 -16.60 -10.36
C GLN A 254 -3.46 -15.72 -9.62
N GLY A 255 -3.22 -16.01 -8.36
CA GLY A 255 -2.36 -15.19 -7.50
C GLY A 255 -0.91 -15.09 -7.97
N GLU A 256 -0.40 -16.12 -8.65
CA GLU A 256 0.94 -16.14 -9.24
C GLU A 256 1.10 -15.23 -10.47
N LEU A 257 0.00 -14.74 -11.05
CA LEU A 257 -0.02 -13.92 -12.26
C LEU A 257 -0.20 -12.43 -11.92
N ALA A 258 0.53 -11.93 -10.92
CA ALA A 258 0.51 -10.50 -10.61
C ALA A 258 0.99 -9.67 -11.79
N THR A 259 0.23 -8.62 -12.14
CA THR A 259 0.58 -7.71 -13.24
C THR A 259 1.80 -6.87 -12.89
N GLU A 260 1.82 -6.33 -11.67
CA GLU A 260 2.94 -5.55 -11.14
C GLU A 260 3.18 -5.86 -9.66
N LYS A 261 4.38 -5.55 -9.18
CA LYS A 261 4.85 -5.84 -7.82
C LYS A 261 5.75 -4.72 -7.32
N SER A 262 5.76 -4.50 -6.01
CA SER A 262 6.61 -3.49 -5.37
C SER A 262 8.07 -3.92 -5.23
N ASP A 263 8.37 -5.20 -5.37
CA ASP A 263 9.68 -5.76 -5.01
C ASP A 263 10.05 -6.93 -5.93
N SER A 264 11.32 -6.99 -6.33
CA SER A 264 11.85 -8.06 -7.18
C SER A 264 11.90 -9.44 -6.51
N SER A 265 11.78 -9.51 -5.19
CA SER A 265 11.69 -10.78 -4.44
C SER A 265 10.30 -11.43 -4.50
N LEU A 266 9.28 -10.68 -4.95
CA LEU A 266 7.92 -11.17 -5.10
C LEU A 266 7.78 -11.98 -6.40
N ILE A 267 8.26 -13.21 -6.38
CA ILE A 267 8.26 -14.13 -7.53
C ILE A 267 7.22 -15.24 -7.36
N PRO A 268 6.65 -15.75 -8.47
CA PRO A 268 5.80 -16.93 -8.44
C PRO A 268 6.49 -18.12 -7.75
N SER A 269 5.82 -18.68 -6.76
CA SER A 269 6.30 -19.77 -5.92
C SER A 269 5.49 -21.04 -6.14
N TYR A 270 5.80 -22.11 -5.45
CA TYR A 270 5.04 -23.36 -5.54
C TYR A 270 4.50 -23.78 -4.17
N ASP A 271 3.34 -24.41 -4.18
CA ASP A 271 2.79 -25.12 -3.04
C ASP A 271 2.33 -26.53 -3.42
N ARG A 272 2.54 -27.48 -2.49
CA ARG A 272 2.14 -28.89 -2.62
C ARG A 272 1.29 -29.38 -1.45
N ILE A 273 0.89 -28.47 -0.57
CA ILE A 273 0.12 -28.81 0.64
C ILE A 273 -1.28 -29.29 0.25
N SER A 274 -1.85 -28.69 -0.80
CA SER A 274 -3.19 -29.05 -1.26
C SER A 274 -3.21 -29.40 -2.74
N PRO A 275 -3.79 -30.53 -3.12
CA PRO A 275 -3.97 -30.88 -4.54
C PRO A 275 -4.91 -29.94 -5.30
N ILE A 276 -5.70 -29.14 -4.58
CA ILE A 276 -6.63 -28.14 -5.17
C ILE A 276 -5.90 -26.84 -5.50
N THR A 277 -4.71 -26.63 -4.96
CA THR A 277 -3.89 -25.43 -5.17
C THR A 277 -3.02 -25.54 -6.42
N GLN A 278 -3.50 -26.19 -7.45
CA GLN A 278 -2.75 -26.35 -8.68
C GLN A 278 -3.26 -25.36 -9.70
N GLY A 279 -2.33 -24.71 -10.44
CA GLY A 279 -2.67 -23.72 -11.43
C GLY A 279 -3.70 -24.22 -12.44
N VAL A 280 -4.49 -23.32 -12.96
CA VAL A 280 -5.59 -23.61 -13.92
C VAL A 280 -5.11 -24.39 -15.15
N ASN A 281 -3.84 -24.31 -15.50
CA ASN A 281 -3.25 -24.96 -16.66
C ASN A 281 -2.69 -26.36 -16.39
N SER A 282 -2.78 -26.90 -15.17
CA SER A 282 -2.24 -28.21 -14.84
C SER A 282 -3.24 -29.32 -15.17
N LEU A 283 -3.40 -29.62 -16.43
CA LEU A 283 -4.16 -30.84 -16.89
C LEU A 283 -3.51 -32.14 -16.45
N GLU A 284 -2.25 -32.12 -16.02
CA GLU A 284 -1.49 -33.25 -15.53
C GLU A 284 -0.95 -33.01 -14.14
N ASN A 285 -1.79 -33.19 -13.15
CA ASN A 285 -1.45 -33.06 -11.74
C ASN A 285 -0.52 -34.17 -11.27
N SER A 286 0.78 -34.01 -11.44
CA SER A 286 1.77 -34.89 -10.82
C SER A 286 2.33 -34.24 -9.57
N ALA A 287 2.18 -34.86 -8.41
CA ALA A 287 2.83 -34.45 -7.16
C ALA A 287 4.37 -34.37 -7.27
N ALA A 288 4.93 -34.97 -8.34
CA ALA A 288 6.36 -34.91 -8.64
C ALA A 288 6.80 -33.64 -9.37
N LYS A 289 5.86 -32.91 -9.98
CA LYS A 289 6.18 -31.65 -10.70
C LYS A 289 6.19 -30.44 -9.78
N ILE A 290 7.02 -29.48 -10.08
CA ILE A 290 7.03 -28.14 -9.46
C ILE A 290 6.19 -27.25 -10.36
N LEU A 291 5.05 -26.79 -9.85
CA LEU A 291 4.17 -25.83 -10.52
C LEU A 291 4.22 -24.50 -9.77
N ARG A 292 4.33 -23.38 -10.49
CA ARG A 292 4.32 -22.03 -9.92
C ARG A 292 2.86 -21.59 -9.77
N ASN A 293 2.27 -21.94 -8.65
CA ASN A 293 0.84 -21.84 -8.37
C ASN A 293 0.51 -20.99 -7.14
N THR A 294 1.47 -20.23 -6.62
CA THR A 294 1.28 -19.36 -5.47
C THR A 294 2.14 -18.12 -5.57
N MET A 295 1.74 -17.07 -4.87
CA MET A 295 2.53 -15.87 -4.66
C MET A 295 2.74 -15.62 -3.17
N GLY A 296 3.84 -14.97 -2.81
CA GLY A 296 4.13 -14.49 -1.46
C GLY A 296 5.00 -15.44 -0.65
N LYS A 297 4.43 -16.34 0.16
CA LYS A 297 5.17 -17.12 1.16
C LYS A 297 6.00 -16.21 2.08
N ASN A 298 7.31 -16.44 2.17
CA ASN A 298 8.20 -15.67 3.05
C ASN A 298 8.66 -14.34 2.44
N SER A 299 8.48 -14.12 1.14
CA SER A 299 8.91 -12.90 0.47
C SER A 299 7.90 -11.75 0.55
N TRP A 300 6.63 -12.04 0.85
CA TRP A 300 5.57 -11.02 0.96
C TRP A 300 5.17 -10.79 2.41
N SER A 301 6.07 -10.17 3.17
CA SER A 301 5.96 -10.05 4.63
C SER A 301 6.31 -8.68 5.18
N HIS A 302 6.91 -7.80 4.37
CA HIS A 302 7.28 -6.47 4.80
C HIS A 302 6.14 -5.48 4.50
N PRO A 303 5.76 -4.64 5.47
CA PRO A 303 4.78 -3.59 5.27
C PRO A 303 5.12 -2.69 4.08
N GLY A 304 4.08 -2.23 3.38
CA GLY A 304 4.23 -1.46 2.14
C GLY A 304 4.58 -2.29 0.90
N GLN A 305 4.91 -3.59 1.02
CA GLN A 305 5.02 -4.48 -0.15
C GLN A 305 3.63 -4.74 -0.73
N TRP A 306 3.49 -4.61 -2.04
CA TRP A 306 2.22 -4.79 -2.72
C TRP A 306 2.33 -5.66 -3.98
N LEU A 307 1.20 -6.23 -4.34
CA LEU A 307 0.94 -6.96 -5.58
C LEU A 307 -0.27 -6.31 -6.25
N SER A 308 -0.21 -6.13 -7.56
CA SER A 308 -1.29 -5.55 -8.36
C SER A 308 -1.72 -6.50 -9.46
N TYR A 309 -3.01 -6.47 -9.78
CA TYR A 309 -3.66 -7.32 -10.79
C TYR A 309 -4.55 -6.45 -11.65
N THR A 310 -4.42 -6.59 -12.96
CA THR A 310 -5.37 -6.02 -13.93
C THR A 310 -6.53 -6.99 -14.12
N VAL A 311 -7.74 -6.50 -13.97
CA VAL A 311 -8.98 -7.29 -14.02
C VAL A 311 -9.88 -6.77 -15.12
N ASP A 312 -10.29 -7.65 -16.03
CA ASP A 312 -11.29 -7.33 -17.05
C ASP A 312 -12.70 -7.59 -16.54
N VAL A 313 -13.43 -6.54 -16.22
CA VAL A 313 -14.81 -6.59 -15.70
C VAL A 313 -15.80 -6.64 -16.87
N PRO A 314 -16.65 -7.66 -16.96
CA PRO A 314 -17.51 -7.89 -18.12
C PRO A 314 -18.68 -6.92 -18.22
N GLU A 315 -19.22 -6.43 -17.11
CA GLU A 315 -20.37 -5.52 -17.04
C GLU A 315 -20.39 -4.71 -15.75
N ASP A 316 -21.05 -3.56 -15.77
CA ASP A 316 -21.23 -2.72 -14.60
C ASP A 316 -21.98 -3.48 -13.50
N GLY A 317 -21.57 -3.32 -12.24
CA GLY A 317 -22.28 -3.95 -11.14
C GLY A 317 -21.58 -3.87 -9.80
N TRP A 318 -22.28 -4.38 -8.78
CA TRP A 318 -21.69 -4.59 -7.45
C TRP A 318 -21.07 -5.98 -7.38
N TYR A 319 -19.85 -6.02 -6.88
CA TYR A 319 -19.01 -7.22 -6.74
C TYR A 319 -18.52 -7.36 -5.32
N SER A 320 -18.17 -8.59 -4.91
CA SER A 320 -17.44 -8.88 -3.69
C SER A 320 -16.09 -9.50 -4.01
N ILE A 321 -15.08 -9.21 -3.20
CA ILE A 321 -13.73 -9.72 -3.40
C ILE A 321 -13.47 -10.89 -2.46
N GLY A 322 -13.08 -12.03 -3.01
CA GLY A 322 -12.64 -13.19 -2.26
C GLY A 322 -11.18 -13.54 -2.52
N VAL A 323 -10.49 -13.97 -1.48
CA VAL A 323 -9.07 -14.33 -1.52
C VAL A 323 -8.88 -15.74 -0.99
N ARG A 324 -8.24 -16.60 -1.77
CA ARG A 324 -7.76 -17.90 -1.29
C ARG A 324 -6.31 -17.76 -0.80
N TYR A 325 -6.08 -18.06 0.46
CA TYR A 325 -4.82 -17.78 1.14
C TYR A 325 -4.35 -18.95 2.03
N LEU A 326 -3.06 -18.94 2.36
CA LEU A 326 -2.45 -19.79 3.37
C LEU A 326 -1.62 -18.94 4.33
N GLN A 327 -2.06 -18.83 5.58
CA GLN A 327 -1.30 -18.22 6.67
C GLN A 327 -1.08 -19.29 7.74
N ASN A 328 0.02 -20.05 7.64
CA ASN A 328 0.36 -21.16 8.53
C ASN A 328 1.64 -20.95 9.35
N THR A 329 2.11 -19.70 9.45
CA THR A 329 3.36 -19.35 10.14
C THR A 329 3.14 -18.60 11.45
N GLN A 330 2.13 -17.75 11.53
CA GLN A 330 1.84 -16.90 12.68
C GLN A 330 0.66 -17.45 13.48
N THR A 331 0.92 -18.49 14.29
CA THR A 331 -0.12 -19.12 15.11
C THR A 331 -0.68 -18.12 16.13
N GLY A 332 -2.01 -17.99 16.17
CA GLY A 332 -2.71 -17.10 17.10
C GLY A 332 -2.73 -15.63 16.68
N MET A 333 -2.15 -15.28 15.52
CA MET A 333 -2.15 -13.92 14.99
C MET A 333 -2.78 -13.89 13.59
N ALA A 334 -3.31 -12.75 13.22
CA ALA A 334 -3.65 -12.44 11.83
C ALA A 334 -2.49 -11.70 11.16
N VAL A 335 -2.38 -11.84 9.85
CA VAL A 335 -1.58 -10.95 9.01
C VAL A 335 -2.53 -10.08 8.22
N CYS A 336 -2.23 -8.79 8.08
CA CYS A 336 -3.18 -7.82 7.56
C CYS A 336 -2.80 -7.36 6.15
N ARG A 337 -3.80 -7.01 5.36
CA ARG A 337 -3.66 -6.46 4.00
C ARG A 337 -4.67 -5.34 3.78
N ASN A 338 -4.23 -4.31 3.07
CA ASN A 338 -5.14 -3.35 2.46
C ASN A 338 -5.46 -3.80 1.03
N ILE A 339 -6.69 -3.60 0.59
CA ILE A 339 -7.08 -3.79 -0.80
C ILE A 339 -7.47 -2.44 -1.40
N TYR A 340 -6.79 -2.10 -2.48
CA TYR A 340 -7.08 -0.90 -3.28
C TYR A 340 -7.77 -1.33 -4.58
N VAL A 341 -8.71 -0.53 -5.00
CA VAL A 341 -9.39 -0.61 -6.30
C VAL A 341 -9.13 0.71 -7.03
N ASP A 342 -8.49 0.63 -8.19
CA ASP A 342 -8.12 1.82 -8.98
C ASP A 342 -7.38 2.88 -8.14
N GLY A 343 -6.45 2.42 -7.32
CA GLY A 343 -5.58 3.25 -6.48
C GLY A 343 -6.19 3.73 -5.16
N LYS A 344 -7.45 3.39 -4.82
CA LYS A 344 -8.11 3.81 -3.57
C LYS A 344 -8.63 2.63 -2.76
N ILE A 345 -8.62 2.76 -1.43
CA ILE A 345 -9.34 1.84 -0.54
C ILE A 345 -10.83 2.22 -0.61
N PRO A 346 -11.71 1.31 -1.06
CA PRO A 346 -13.13 1.66 -1.29
C PRO A 346 -13.88 2.04 -0.02
N SER A 347 -13.66 1.29 1.04
CA SER A 347 -14.27 1.53 2.36
C SER A 347 -13.38 0.95 3.46
N GLN A 348 -13.68 1.26 4.71
CA GLN A 348 -12.96 0.76 5.89
C GLN A 348 -12.89 -0.78 5.96
N ASP A 349 -13.84 -1.49 5.35
CA ASP A 349 -13.82 -2.95 5.28
C ASP A 349 -12.66 -3.51 4.44
N PHE A 350 -12.07 -2.68 3.55
CA PHE A 350 -10.94 -3.03 2.70
C PHE A 350 -9.58 -2.57 3.27
N GLU A 351 -9.58 -1.98 4.46
CA GLU A 351 -8.41 -1.57 5.21
C GLU A 351 -8.09 -2.59 6.31
N GLY A 352 -6.82 -3.00 6.42
CA GLY A 352 -6.35 -3.86 7.49
C GLY A 352 -7.06 -5.21 7.58
N ILE A 353 -7.45 -5.81 6.46
CA ILE A 353 -8.17 -7.08 6.43
C ILE A 353 -7.36 -8.18 7.09
N ASP A 354 -7.95 -8.85 8.07
CA ASP A 354 -7.35 -9.92 8.86
C ASP A 354 -7.36 -11.27 8.13
N PHE A 355 -6.18 -11.78 7.81
CA PHE A 355 -5.97 -13.16 7.34
C PHE A 355 -5.47 -14.02 8.49
N ARG A 356 -6.37 -14.73 9.12
CA ARG A 356 -6.08 -15.52 10.33
C ARG A 356 -5.26 -16.77 10.02
N TYR A 357 -4.58 -17.28 11.05
CA TYR A 357 -3.87 -18.55 10.96
C TYR A 357 -4.81 -19.70 10.60
N ASP A 358 -4.39 -20.48 9.59
CA ASP A 358 -4.95 -21.77 9.27
C ASP A 358 -3.82 -22.72 8.84
N ALA A 359 -3.84 -23.95 9.30
CA ALA A 359 -2.87 -24.97 8.89
C ALA A 359 -3.05 -25.40 7.43
N SER A 360 -4.19 -25.10 6.83
CA SER A 360 -4.60 -25.44 5.48
C SER A 360 -4.90 -24.17 4.67
N TRP A 361 -5.12 -24.34 3.38
CA TRP A 361 -5.63 -23.28 2.52
C TRP A 361 -7.04 -22.89 2.93
N ALA A 362 -7.24 -21.61 3.21
CA ALA A 362 -8.51 -21.01 3.55
C ALA A 362 -8.98 -20.05 2.45
N SER A 363 -10.24 -19.69 2.47
CA SER A 363 -10.83 -18.65 1.63
C SER A 363 -11.50 -17.61 2.51
N LEU A 364 -11.33 -16.36 2.15
CA LEU A 364 -11.94 -15.21 2.81
C LEU A 364 -12.61 -14.34 1.75
N VAL A 365 -13.90 -14.08 1.90
CA VAL A 365 -14.55 -12.96 1.22
C VAL A 365 -14.45 -11.78 2.16
N VAL A 366 -14.08 -10.60 1.64
CA VAL A 366 -13.91 -9.41 2.48
C VAL A 366 -15.20 -9.17 3.28
N PRO A 367 -15.16 -9.28 4.61
CA PRO A 367 -16.36 -9.19 5.43
C PRO A 367 -16.68 -7.74 5.76
N GLY A 368 -17.95 -7.39 5.77
CA GLY A 368 -18.42 -6.15 6.38
C GLY A 368 -18.59 -6.27 7.89
N GLU A 369 -18.88 -5.15 8.55
CA GLU A 369 -19.08 -5.10 10.01
C GLU A 369 -20.22 -6.03 10.49
N ASP A 370 -21.26 -6.22 9.69
CA ASP A 370 -22.40 -7.10 9.99
C ASP A 370 -22.15 -8.56 9.65
N GLY A 371 -20.94 -8.90 9.14
CA GLY A 371 -20.56 -10.23 8.70
C GLY A 371 -21.07 -10.60 7.30
N THR A 372 -21.80 -9.72 6.62
CA THR A 372 -22.12 -9.90 5.20
C THR A 372 -20.89 -9.52 4.34
N PRO A 373 -20.75 -10.04 3.10
CA PRO A 373 -19.69 -9.62 2.22
C PRO A 373 -19.75 -8.13 1.89
N SER A 374 -18.62 -7.44 2.04
CA SER A 374 -18.49 -6.06 1.57
C SER A 374 -18.47 -6.02 0.06
N LYS A 375 -19.00 -4.94 -0.50
CA LYS A 375 -19.17 -4.80 -1.94
C LYS A 375 -18.50 -3.55 -2.50
N ILE A 376 -18.01 -3.68 -3.72
CA ILE A 376 -17.44 -2.61 -4.53
C ILE A 376 -18.22 -2.50 -5.82
N TYR A 377 -18.33 -1.28 -6.35
CA TYR A 377 -18.93 -1.05 -7.65
C TYR A 377 -17.83 -0.98 -8.71
N LEU A 378 -17.92 -1.84 -9.71
CA LEU A 378 -17.02 -1.84 -10.85
C LEU A 378 -17.82 -1.55 -12.13
N THR A 379 -17.26 -0.73 -12.99
CA THR A 379 -17.77 -0.51 -14.34
C THR A 379 -17.23 -1.56 -15.28
N LYS A 380 -17.85 -1.76 -16.41
CA LYS A 380 -17.30 -2.59 -17.47
C LYS A 380 -15.97 -2.04 -17.97
N GLY A 381 -14.94 -2.86 -18.00
CA GLY A 381 -13.61 -2.47 -18.48
C GLY A 381 -12.50 -3.04 -17.61
N GLN A 382 -11.32 -2.45 -17.76
CA GLN A 382 -10.16 -2.81 -16.95
C GLN A 382 -10.13 -2.03 -15.64
N HIS A 383 -9.86 -2.76 -14.56
CA HIS A 383 -9.66 -2.22 -13.22
C HIS A 383 -8.35 -2.75 -12.64
N GLU A 384 -7.74 -1.98 -11.77
CA GLU A 384 -6.61 -2.42 -10.95
C GLU A 384 -7.10 -2.86 -9.57
N ILE A 385 -6.71 -4.06 -9.16
CA ILE A 385 -6.86 -4.51 -7.77
C ILE A 385 -5.46 -4.68 -7.19
N LYS A 386 -5.12 -3.86 -6.21
CA LYS A 386 -3.84 -3.91 -5.52
C LYS A 386 -4.02 -4.36 -4.08
N MET A 387 -3.15 -5.27 -3.62
CA MET A 387 -3.13 -5.77 -2.25
C MET A 387 -1.78 -5.44 -1.61
N GLU A 388 -1.80 -4.72 -0.49
CA GLU A 388 -0.61 -4.22 0.21
C GLU A 388 -0.50 -4.82 1.61
N VAL A 389 0.72 -5.15 2.03
CA VAL A 389 1.01 -5.59 3.42
C VAL A 389 0.87 -4.41 4.35
N THR A 390 0.10 -4.58 5.42
CA THR A 390 -0.03 -3.62 6.52
C THR A 390 0.01 -4.34 7.86
N LEU A 391 0.30 -3.63 8.94
CA LEU A 391 0.14 -4.14 10.29
C LEU A 391 -1.33 -4.13 10.73
N GLY A 392 -2.18 -3.30 10.10
CA GLY A 392 -3.58 -3.15 10.48
C GLY A 392 -3.70 -2.74 11.95
N LYS A 393 -4.61 -3.36 12.69
CA LYS A 393 -4.85 -3.06 14.11
C LYS A 393 -3.66 -3.36 15.04
N TRP A 394 -2.63 -4.08 14.57
CA TRP A 394 -1.45 -4.37 15.38
C TRP A 394 -0.53 -3.16 15.52
N SER A 395 -0.62 -2.17 14.65
CA SER A 395 0.14 -0.92 14.76
C SER A 395 -0.19 -0.14 16.04
N ASP A 396 -1.42 -0.26 16.55
CA ASP A 396 -1.87 0.47 17.73
C ASP A 396 -1.40 -0.17 19.06
N ILE A 397 -0.79 -1.36 19.00
CA ILE A 397 -0.40 -2.16 20.16
C ILE A 397 1.13 -2.18 20.34
N MET A 398 1.89 -1.79 19.31
CA MET A 398 3.36 -1.76 19.33
C MET A 398 3.89 -0.39 19.75
#